data_24c89694214c225f31050b66cc77ee01
#
_entry.id   24c89694214c225f31050b66cc77ee01
#
_cell.length_a   1.000
_cell.length_b   1.000
_cell.length_c   1.000
_cell.angle_alpha   90.00
_cell.angle_beta   90.00
_cell.angle_gamma   90.00
#
_symmetry.space_group_name_H-M   'P 1'
#
loop_
_entity.id
_entity.type
_entity.pdbx_description
1 polymer ?
#
loop_
_entity_poly.entity_id
_entity_poly.type
_entity_poly.pdbx_seq_one_letter_code
_entity_poly.pdbx_strand_id
1 'polypeptide(L)'
;MFEYVGNLKYQDVLESTFEIKLEELKEGINLFDNYFIVKEKNIRVYDRKCDHAGGKIITNGNEHLCPIHKWVFDPVKGIYSNGLKKKESDYIIKNNKIILNNIKTIPSITKTKKNVSTKIRFFNHAFLQVESGNFKFATDPWAVGPAFNTGWWLKKKTKNDWEKELNSCDFIYISHNHPDHLHPQTLKNIDKELPIVVPNFISDSTGKYISSLGFKNIFRLELGKEYKLNNSNLYLSILKSGDFREDSGIYFSSGDLTCLFDVDSNIINFNKLPNVDIYASSFAGGASGYPLMFDNYTIEEKKK
;
A
#
# COMPACT_ATOMS: atom_id res chain seq x y z
N MET A 1 14.49 10.12 -21.24
CA MET A 1 14.28 10.48 -19.84
C MET A 1 14.31 9.23 -18.93
N PHE A 2 13.60 8.19 -19.29
CA PHE A 2 13.62 6.90 -18.57
C PHE A 2 14.26 5.82 -19.41
N GLU A 3 15.20 5.07 -18.80
CA GLU A 3 15.86 3.92 -19.39
C GLU A 3 15.29 2.66 -18.74
N TYR A 4 14.86 1.70 -19.58
CA TYR A 4 14.45 0.38 -19.09
C TYR A 4 15.67 -0.41 -18.65
N VAL A 5 15.69 -0.88 -17.42
CA VAL A 5 16.84 -1.62 -16.86
C VAL A 5 16.55 -3.08 -16.55
N GLY A 6 15.30 -3.51 -16.61
CA GLY A 6 14.94 -4.92 -16.41
C GLY A 6 13.55 -5.10 -15.80
N ASN A 7 13.22 -6.32 -15.43
CA ASN A 7 12.03 -6.60 -14.64
C ASN A 7 12.31 -6.38 -13.15
N LEU A 8 11.34 -5.86 -12.41
CA LEU A 8 11.46 -5.77 -10.96
C LEU A 8 11.70 -7.17 -10.38
N LYS A 9 12.78 -7.32 -9.62
CA LYS A 9 13.12 -8.58 -8.98
C LYS A 9 12.41 -8.69 -7.64
N TYR A 10 11.53 -9.67 -7.52
CA TYR A 10 10.91 -10.01 -6.25
C TYR A 10 11.85 -10.88 -5.41
N GLN A 11 11.80 -10.70 -4.10
CA GLN A 11 12.52 -11.58 -3.16
C GLN A 11 11.78 -12.90 -3.02
N ASP A 12 12.53 -13.98 -2.90
CA ASP A 12 11.97 -15.26 -2.48
C ASP A 12 11.45 -15.11 -1.05
N VAL A 13 10.19 -15.43 -0.84
CA VAL A 13 9.65 -15.54 0.51
C VAL A 13 10.17 -16.85 1.09
N LEU A 14 11.01 -16.76 2.12
CA LEU A 14 11.47 -17.95 2.81
C LEU A 14 10.25 -18.67 3.40
N GLU A 15 9.92 -19.82 2.80
CA GLU A 15 8.95 -20.73 3.38
C GLU A 15 9.61 -21.40 4.58
N SER A 16 9.14 -21.10 5.77
CA SER A 16 9.55 -21.76 6.99
C SER A 16 8.52 -22.82 7.38
N THR A 17 9.02 -23.89 7.96
CA THR A 17 8.19 -24.90 8.59
C THR A 17 8.18 -24.64 10.10
N PHE A 18 7.01 -24.56 10.68
CA PHE A 18 6.88 -24.54 12.14
C PHE A 18 6.67 -25.98 12.62
N GLU A 19 7.49 -26.41 13.56
CA GLU A 19 7.39 -27.73 14.17
C GLU A 19 7.34 -27.60 15.69
N ILE A 20 6.48 -28.40 16.32
CA ILE A 20 6.39 -28.53 17.78
C ILE A 20 6.07 -29.98 18.15
N LYS A 21 6.75 -30.53 19.14
CA LYS A 21 6.44 -31.87 19.63
C LYS A 21 5.13 -31.90 20.39
N LEU A 22 4.37 -32.96 20.24
CA LEU A 22 3.09 -33.12 20.94
C LEU A 22 3.26 -33.13 22.47
N GLU A 23 4.37 -33.63 22.97
CA GLU A 23 4.72 -33.64 24.40
C GLU A 23 5.02 -32.27 24.99
N GLU A 24 5.38 -31.29 24.16
CA GLU A 24 5.65 -29.91 24.57
C GLU A 24 4.36 -29.10 24.72
N LEU A 25 3.23 -29.60 24.19
CA LEU A 25 1.95 -28.94 24.28
C LEU A 25 1.24 -29.27 25.60
N LYS A 26 0.83 -28.21 26.29
CA LYS A 26 -0.05 -28.31 27.49
C LYS A 26 -1.50 -28.46 27.06
N GLU A 27 -2.33 -29.03 27.91
CA GLU A 27 -3.78 -29.02 27.70
C GLU A 27 -4.31 -27.58 27.65
N GLY A 28 -5.26 -27.34 26.75
CA GLY A 28 -5.82 -26.01 26.48
C GLY A 28 -5.01 -25.23 25.45
N ILE A 29 -4.91 -23.90 25.63
CA ILE A 29 -4.34 -22.96 24.68
C ILE A 29 -2.82 -22.90 24.83
N ASN A 30 -2.10 -23.17 23.75
CA ASN A 30 -0.66 -22.96 23.61
C ASN A 30 -0.44 -21.78 22.66
N LEU A 31 0.24 -20.74 23.13
CA LEU A 31 0.47 -19.51 22.39
C LEU A 31 1.89 -19.49 21.82
N PHE A 32 1.99 -19.37 20.50
CA PHE A 32 3.24 -19.17 19.77
C PHE A 32 3.24 -17.81 19.07
N ASP A 33 4.37 -17.42 18.50
CA ASP A 33 4.47 -16.10 17.87
C ASP A 33 3.41 -15.86 16.80
N ASN A 34 3.16 -16.86 15.94
CA ASN A 34 2.24 -16.74 14.80
C ASN A 34 1.00 -17.64 14.91
N TYR A 35 0.88 -18.47 15.98
CA TYR A 35 -0.18 -19.47 16.09
C TYR A 35 -0.75 -19.58 17.50
N PHE A 36 -2.02 -19.97 17.55
CA PHE A 36 -2.65 -20.65 18.69
C PHE A 36 -2.73 -22.14 18.37
N ILE A 37 -2.27 -23.00 19.26
CA ILE A 37 -2.50 -24.43 19.20
C ILE A 37 -3.34 -24.82 20.41
N VAL A 38 -4.55 -25.27 20.17
CA VAL A 38 -5.47 -25.72 21.23
C VAL A 38 -5.43 -27.23 21.29
N LYS A 39 -4.95 -27.75 22.41
CA LYS A 39 -4.90 -29.19 22.67
C LYS A 39 -6.02 -29.56 23.63
N GLU A 40 -6.98 -30.33 23.12
CA GLU A 40 -8.07 -30.95 23.87
C GLU A 40 -8.19 -32.41 23.37
N LYS A 41 -9.38 -32.95 23.25
CA LYS A 41 -9.58 -34.25 22.59
C LYS A 41 -9.03 -34.28 21.16
N ASN A 42 -9.12 -33.14 20.48
CA ASN A 42 -8.55 -32.90 19.17
C ASN A 42 -7.62 -31.68 19.22
N ILE A 43 -6.66 -31.65 18.33
CA ILE A 43 -5.77 -30.49 18.18
C ILE A 43 -6.38 -29.57 17.13
N ARG A 44 -6.45 -28.29 17.44
CA ARG A 44 -6.85 -27.23 16.51
C ARG A 44 -5.75 -26.18 16.45
N VAL A 45 -5.48 -25.72 15.25
CA VAL A 45 -4.43 -24.71 15.02
C VAL A 45 -5.04 -23.51 14.33
N TYR A 46 -4.77 -22.32 14.84
CA TYR A 46 -5.19 -21.06 14.24
C TYR A 46 -3.99 -20.14 14.09
N ASP A 47 -3.87 -19.47 12.96
CA ASP A 47 -2.91 -18.38 12.85
C ASP A 47 -3.37 -17.18 13.72
N ARG A 48 -2.42 -16.31 14.07
CA ARG A 48 -2.72 -15.10 14.85
C ARG A 48 -3.08 -13.89 13.98
N LYS A 49 -3.35 -14.10 12.70
CA LYS A 49 -3.81 -13.06 11.79
C LYS A 49 -5.33 -12.90 11.91
N CYS A 50 -5.81 -11.73 12.25
CA CYS A 50 -7.23 -11.44 12.32
C CYS A 50 -7.88 -11.46 10.92
N ASP A 51 -8.98 -12.22 10.77
CA ASP A 51 -9.64 -12.40 9.47
C ASP A 51 -10.34 -11.13 8.95
N HIS A 52 -10.55 -10.11 9.83
CA HIS A 52 -11.17 -8.87 9.42
C HIS A 52 -10.20 -7.97 8.62
N ALA A 53 -9.07 -7.58 9.23
CA ALA A 53 -8.14 -6.61 8.64
C ALA A 53 -6.66 -7.05 8.76
N GLY A 54 -6.41 -8.34 8.98
CA GLY A 54 -5.07 -8.90 8.97
C GLY A 54 -4.16 -8.53 10.14
N GLY A 55 -4.66 -7.79 11.13
CA GLY A 55 -3.87 -7.43 12.31
C GLY A 55 -3.49 -8.64 13.15
N LYS A 56 -2.31 -8.62 13.79
CA LYS A 56 -1.88 -9.72 14.67
C LYS A 56 -2.71 -9.71 15.94
N ILE A 57 -3.38 -10.83 16.24
CA ILE A 57 -4.12 -11.02 17.49
C ILE A 57 -3.10 -11.09 18.63
N ILE A 58 -3.21 -10.17 19.57
CA ILE A 58 -2.38 -10.08 20.77
C ILE A 58 -3.12 -10.67 21.97
N THR A 59 -2.36 -11.11 22.96
CA THR A 59 -2.91 -11.59 24.24
C THR A 59 -2.74 -10.50 25.29
N ASN A 60 -3.84 -10.16 25.96
CA ASN A 60 -3.87 -9.24 27.08
C ASN A 60 -4.63 -9.92 28.24
N GLY A 61 -3.88 -10.41 29.21
CA GLY A 61 -4.46 -11.29 30.25
C GLY A 61 -5.03 -12.56 29.63
N ASN A 62 -6.31 -12.80 29.85
CA ASN A 62 -7.02 -13.97 29.31
C ASN A 62 -7.72 -13.70 27.96
N GLU A 63 -7.62 -12.50 27.44
CA GLU A 63 -8.26 -12.13 26.17
C GLU A 63 -7.27 -12.15 25.02
N HIS A 64 -7.73 -12.64 23.86
CA HIS A 64 -6.99 -12.62 22.60
C HIS A 64 -7.69 -11.66 21.64
N LEU A 65 -7.15 -10.46 21.45
CA LEU A 65 -7.81 -9.39 20.70
C LEU A 65 -6.95 -8.84 19.55
N CYS A 66 -7.62 -8.44 18.49
CA CYS A 66 -6.98 -7.68 17.41
C CYS A 66 -6.87 -6.20 17.81
N PRO A 67 -5.68 -5.59 17.81
CA PRO A 67 -5.50 -4.20 18.26
C PRO A 67 -6.16 -3.18 17.31
N ILE A 68 -6.41 -3.54 16.04
CA ILE A 68 -6.95 -2.62 15.03
C ILE A 68 -8.42 -2.29 15.33
N HIS A 69 -9.29 -3.32 15.45
CA HIS A 69 -10.74 -3.12 15.64
C HIS A 69 -11.29 -3.79 16.90
N LYS A 70 -10.42 -4.24 17.80
CA LYS A 70 -10.79 -4.86 19.10
C LYS A 70 -11.63 -6.14 18.96
N TRP A 71 -11.56 -6.84 17.84
CA TRP A 71 -12.20 -8.15 17.72
C TRP A 71 -11.51 -9.14 18.67
N VAL A 72 -12.29 -9.72 19.57
CA VAL A 72 -11.81 -10.74 20.51
C VAL A 72 -11.99 -12.10 19.89
N PHE A 73 -10.95 -12.91 19.90
CA PHE A 73 -10.95 -14.29 19.42
C PHE A 73 -10.90 -15.26 20.59
N ASP A 74 -11.78 -16.25 20.59
CA ASP A 74 -11.77 -17.38 21.51
C ASP A 74 -11.14 -18.60 20.81
N PRO A 75 -9.88 -18.95 21.08
CA PRO A 75 -9.22 -20.07 20.42
C PRO A 75 -9.84 -21.42 20.76
N VAL A 76 -10.46 -21.55 21.95
CA VAL A 76 -11.11 -22.80 22.37
C VAL A 76 -12.38 -23.06 21.57
N LYS A 77 -13.14 -22.02 21.27
CA LYS A 77 -14.34 -22.13 20.43
C LYS A 77 -14.05 -21.94 18.94
N GLY A 78 -12.91 -21.34 18.58
CA GLY A 78 -12.55 -21.01 17.21
C GLY A 78 -13.42 -19.90 16.61
N ILE A 79 -13.95 -18.98 17.45
CA ILE A 79 -14.87 -17.93 17.04
C ILE A 79 -14.44 -16.56 17.58
N TYR A 80 -14.83 -15.51 16.85
CA TYR A 80 -14.72 -14.14 17.32
C TYR A 80 -15.92 -13.73 18.16
N SER A 81 -15.77 -12.66 18.93
CA SER A 81 -16.86 -12.09 19.75
C SER A 81 -18.13 -11.70 18.98
N ASN A 82 -18.02 -11.47 17.68
CA ASN A 82 -19.15 -11.21 16.77
C ASN A 82 -19.78 -12.49 16.17
N GLY A 83 -19.36 -13.67 16.60
CA GLY A 83 -19.88 -14.95 16.15
C GLY A 83 -19.26 -15.52 14.87
N LEU A 84 -18.36 -14.79 14.19
CA LEU A 84 -17.67 -15.32 13.03
C LEU A 84 -16.68 -16.41 13.43
N LYS A 85 -16.65 -17.48 12.64
CA LYS A 85 -15.69 -18.59 12.82
C LYS A 85 -14.37 -18.22 12.15
N LYS A 86 -13.27 -18.47 12.86
CA LYS A 86 -11.92 -18.40 12.29
C LYS A 86 -11.59 -19.71 11.58
N LYS A 87 -10.99 -19.61 10.39
CA LYS A 87 -10.52 -20.80 9.67
C LYS A 87 -9.34 -21.43 10.42
N GLU A 88 -9.40 -22.74 10.58
CA GLU A 88 -8.27 -23.51 11.09
C GLU A 88 -7.14 -23.56 10.06
N SER A 89 -5.90 -23.51 10.56
CA SER A 89 -4.71 -23.70 9.74
C SER A 89 -4.47 -25.18 9.49
N ASP A 90 -4.15 -25.51 8.25
CA ASP A 90 -3.81 -26.90 7.88
C ASP A 90 -2.48 -27.30 8.54
N TYR A 91 -2.42 -28.50 9.12
CA TYR A 91 -1.24 -29.06 9.72
C TYR A 91 -1.16 -30.58 9.50
N ILE A 92 0.01 -31.14 9.64
CA ILE A 92 0.22 -32.59 9.64
C ILE A 92 0.85 -33.05 10.96
N ILE A 93 0.55 -34.25 11.39
CA ILE A 93 1.23 -34.89 12.51
C ILE A 93 2.15 -35.98 11.93
N LYS A 94 3.46 -35.82 12.17
CA LYS A 94 4.48 -36.78 11.75
C LYS A 94 5.56 -36.89 12.83
N ASN A 95 5.98 -38.10 13.15
CA ASN A 95 7.01 -38.36 14.15
C ASN A 95 6.76 -37.67 15.49
N ASN A 96 5.54 -37.72 15.99
CA ASN A 96 5.11 -37.09 17.24
C ASN A 96 5.25 -35.56 17.25
N LYS A 97 5.22 -34.93 16.07
CA LYS A 97 5.31 -33.47 15.91
C LYS A 97 4.12 -32.97 15.11
N ILE A 98 3.62 -31.77 15.46
CA ILE A 98 2.77 -30.96 14.60
C ILE A 98 3.70 -30.19 13.67
N ILE A 99 3.41 -30.25 12.39
CA ILE A 99 4.16 -29.55 11.33
C ILE A 99 3.18 -28.68 10.55
N LEU A 100 3.46 -27.39 10.51
CA LEU A 100 2.78 -26.42 9.67
C LEU A 100 3.74 -26.03 8.53
N ASN A 101 3.31 -26.32 7.32
CA ASN A 101 4.08 -25.99 6.11
C ASN A 101 3.64 -24.63 5.55
N ASN A 102 4.46 -24.03 4.72
CA ASN A 102 4.17 -22.79 3.99
C ASN A 102 3.99 -21.55 4.89
N ILE A 103 4.68 -21.51 6.01
CA ILE A 103 4.77 -20.30 6.81
C ILE A 103 5.63 -19.30 6.05
N LYS A 104 4.98 -18.30 5.47
CA LYS A 104 5.68 -17.18 4.84
C LYS A 104 6.29 -16.30 5.92
N THR A 105 7.54 -16.51 6.25
CA THR A 105 8.28 -15.57 7.10
C THR A 105 8.86 -14.47 6.24
N ILE A 106 8.51 -13.24 6.54
CA ILE A 106 9.23 -12.09 6.01
C ILE A 106 10.58 -12.06 6.74
N PRO A 107 11.71 -12.00 6.03
CA PRO A 107 13.02 -11.88 6.68
C PRO A 107 13.01 -10.70 7.65
N SER A 108 13.56 -10.89 8.84
CA SER A 108 13.68 -9.78 9.80
C SER A 108 14.59 -8.72 9.19
N ILE A 109 14.04 -7.53 8.96
CA ILE A 109 14.82 -6.40 8.45
C ILE A 109 15.69 -5.91 9.60
N THR A 110 17.01 -6.10 9.48
CA THR A 110 17.97 -5.46 10.36
C THR A 110 17.94 -3.96 10.09
N LYS A 111 17.44 -3.16 11.03
CA LYS A 111 17.46 -1.70 10.92
C LYS A 111 18.92 -1.23 10.95
N THR A 112 19.52 -1.03 9.81
CA THR A 112 20.78 -0.29 9.69
C THR A 112 20.48 1.19 9.68
N LYS A 113 21.19 1.96 10.50
CA LYS A 113 21.14 3.43 10.43
C LYS A 113 21.70 3.85 9.08
N LYS A 114 20.85 4.35 8.18
CA LYS A 114 21.28 4.91 6.89
C LYS A 114 21.41 6.43 7.04
N ASN A 115 22.44 7.01 6.46
CA ASN A 115 22.47 8.45 6.23
C ASN A 115 21.57 8.75 5.03
N VAL A 116 20.42 9.36 5.29
CA VAL A 116 19.39 9.59 4.28
C VAL A 116 19.40 11.05 3.88
N SER A 117 19.59 11.32 2.59
CA SER A 117 19.49 12.65 1.98
C SER A 117 18.14 12.90 1.33
N THR A 118 17.40 11.85 1.01
CA THR A 118 16.07 11.90 0.37
C THR A 118 15.05 12.52 1.32
N LYS A 119 14.29 13.49 0.83
CA LYS A 119 13.20 14.17 1.53
C LYS A 119 11.88 13.78 0.90
N ILE A 120 10.88 13.43 1.73
CA ILE A 120 9.50 13.18 1.33
C ILE A 120 8.64 14.24 2.00
N ARG A 121 7.90 15.01 1.19
CA ARG A 121 6.96 16.03 1.67
C ARG A 121 5.55 15.59 1.38
N PHE A 122 4.68 15.61 2.37
CA PHE A 122 3.25 15.41 2.22
C PHE A 122 2.55 16.76 2.05
N PHE A 123 1.81 16.93 0.97
CA PHE A 123 1.01 18.13 0.72
C PHE A 123 -0.44 17.92 1.12
N ASN A 124 -1.13 17.02 0.45
CA ASN A 124 -2.52 16.65 0.70
C ASN A 124 -2.82 15.30 0.04
N HIS A 125 -3.78 14.54 0.60
CA HIS A 125 -4.30 13.32 0.00
C HIS A 125 -3.17 12.37 -0.47
N ALA A 126 -3.11 12.04 -1.77
CA ALA A 126 -2.02 11.26 -2.38
C ALA A 126 -0.90 12.12 -2.98
N PHE A 127 -0.95 13.46 -2.78
CA PHE A 127 0.07 14.39 -3.23
C PHE A 127 1.28 14.35 -2.31
N LEU A 128 2.25 13.54 -2.67
CA LEU A 128 3.57 13.46 -2.07
C LEU A 128 4.60 14.06 -3.03
N GLN A 129 5.67 14.64 -2.52
CA GLN A 129 6.82 15.07 -3.29
C GLN A 129 8.08 14.42 -2.72
N VAL A 130 8.87 13.83 -3.60
CA VAL A 130 10.15 13.19 -3.28
C VAL A 130 11.26 14.01 -3.90
N GLU A 131 12.25 14.36 -3.09
CA GLU A 131 13.42 15.14 -3.49
C GLU A 131 14.70 14.48 -2.97
N SER A 132 15.65 14.25 -3.85
CA SER A 132 17.01 13.83 -3.54
C SER A 132 17.99 14.67 -4.38
N GLY A 133 19.28 14.57 -4.11
CA GLY A 133 20.28 15.51 -4.66
C GLY A 133 20.24 15.73 -6.19
N ASN A 134 19.76 14.78 -6.98
CA ASN A 134 19.75 14.84 -8.43
C ASN A 134 18.43 14.46 -9.08
N PHE A 135 17.33 14.43 -8.32
CA PHE A 135 15.98 14.28 -8.87
C PHE A 135 14.92 14.84 -7.91
N LYS A 136 13.76 15.19 -8.48
CA LYS A 136 12.58 15.62 -7.77
C LYS A 136 11.34 15.19 -8.53
N PHE A 137 10.40 14.53 -7.87
CA PHE A 137 9.12 14.17 -8.50
C PHE A 137 7.97 14.29 -7.51
N ALA A 138 6.74 14.32 -8.04
CA ALA A 138 5.53 14.34 -7.24
C ALA A 138 4.57 13.22 -7.66
N THR A 139 3.65 12.85 -6.75
CA THR A 139 2.60 11.86 -7.01
C THR A 139 1.23 12.52 -6.91
N ASP A 140 0.31 12.15 -7.79
CA ASP A 140 -1.14 12.40 -7.74
C ASP A 140 -1.53 13.77 -7.18
N PRO A 141 -1.11 14.91 -7.79
CA PRO A 141 -1.28 16.21 -7.18
C PRO A 141 -2.73 16.69 -7.24
N TRP A 142 -3.39 16.71 -6.09
CA TRP A 142 -4.63 17.43 -5.86
C TRP A 142 -4.37 18.61 -4.93
N ALA A 143 -4.25 19.81 -5.50
CA ALA A 143 -3.84 21.02 -4.76
C ALA A 143 -4.93 22.05 -4.56
N VAL A 144 -5.97 22.09 -5.42
CA VAL A 144 -7.02 23.12 -5.41
C VAL A 144 -8.38 22.52 -5.77
N GLY A 145 -9.44 23.17 -5.33
CA GLY A 145 -10.80 22.82 -5.72
C GLY A 145 -11.30 21.47 -5.22
N PRO A 146 -12.49 21.06 -5.62
CA PRO A 146 -13.10 19.80 -5.26
C PRO A 146 -12.81 18.70 -6.29
N ALA A 147 -12.90 17.44 -5.85
CA ALA A 147 -12.99 16.26 -6.68
C ALA A 147 -14.43 15.69 -6.70
N PHE A 148 -14.70 14.72 -7.60
CA PHE A 148 -15.98 14.01 -7.71
C PHE A 148 -17.20 14.94 -7.72
N ASN A 149 -17.28 15.86 -8.70
CA ASN A 149 -18.40 16.81 -8.84
C ASN A 149 -18.76 17.52 -7.52
N THR A 150 -17.74 18.06 -6.84
CA THR A 150 -17.89 18.74 -5.54
C THR A 150 -18.22 17.83 -4.35
N GLY A 151 -18.20 16.51 -4.52
CA GLY A 151 -18.44 15.56 -3.44
C GLY A 151 -17.30 15.45 -2.43
N TRP A 152 -16.05 15.69 -2.88
CA TRP A 152 -14.88 15.65 -2.02
C TRP A 152 -14.12 16.97 -2.02
N TRP A 153 -13.62 17.35 -0.84
CA TRP A 153 -12.89 18.58 -0.62
C TRP A 153 -11.63 18.33 0.18
N LEU A 154 -10.57 19.06 -0.13
CA LEU A 154 -9.35 19.02 0.68
C LEU A 154 -9.65 19.54 2.09
N LYS A 155 -9.35 18.74 3.11
CA LYS A 155 -9.52 19.13 4.52
C LYS A 155 -8.66 20.33 4.92
N LYS A 156 -7.51 20.51 4.26
CA LYS A 156 -6.58 21.61 4.48
C LYS A 156 -6.24 22.25 3.14
N LYS A 157 -6.17 23.57 3.12
CA LYS A 157 -5.67 24.31 1.95
C LYS A 157 -4.23 23.94 1.70
N THR A 158 -3.88 23.62 0.44
CA THR A 158 -2.50 23.42 0.02
C THR A 158 -1.71 24.72 0.17
N LYS A 159 -0.39 24.61 0.44
CA LYS A 159 0.48 25.79 0.52
C LYS A 159 0.45 26.56 -0.79
N ASN A 160 0.60 27.89 -0.71
CA ASN A 160 0.46 28.79 -1.86
C ASN A 160 1.52 28.61 -2.95
N ASP A 161 2.64 27.95 -2.66
CA ASP A 161 3.76 27.71 -3.58
C ASP A 161 3.71 26.37 -4.32
N TRP A 162 2.58 25.64 -4.22
CA TRP A 162 2.44 24.31 -4.80
C TRP A 162 2.66 24.25 -6.32
N GLU A 163 2.26 25.29 -7.06
CA GLU A 163 2.49 25.38 -8.52
C GLU A 163 3.98 25.43 -8.83
N LYS A 164 4.73 26.27 -8.11
CA LYS A 164 6.19 26.36 -8.23
C LYS A 164 6.86 25.05 -7.86
N GLU A 165 6.38 24.41 -6.79
CA GLU A 165 6.92 23.12 -6.36
C GLU A 165 6.68 22.02 -7.39
N LEU A 166 5.50 21.95 -8.02
CA LEU A 166 5.22 21.00 -9.08
C LEU A 166 6.05 21.30 -10.34
N ASN A 167 6.12 22.56 -10.77
CA ASN A 167 6.90 22.96 -11.97
C ASN A 167 8.41 22.78 -11.79
N SER A 168 8.89 22.58 -10.56
CA SER A 168 10.28 22.25 -10.27
C SER A 168 10.60 20.77 -10.25
N CYS A 169 9.60 19.90 -10.48
CA CYS A 169 9.80 18.45 -10.56
C CYS A 169 10.37 18.03 -11.92
N ASP A 170 11.16 16.96 -11.92
CA ASP A 170 11.58 16.31 -13.17
C ASP A 170 10.40 15.60 -13.83
N PHE A 171 9.44 15.09 -13.05
CA PHE A 171 8.19 14.51 -13.53
C PHE A 171 7.11 14.47 -12.45
N ILE A 172 5.86 14.23 -12.88
CA ILE A 172 4.74 13.89 -12.01
C ILE A 172 4.28 12.47 -12.35
N TYR A 173 4.11 11.63 -11.33
CA TYR A 173 3.46 10.34 -11.44
C TYR A 173 1.97 10.46 -11.17
N ILE A 174 1.13 9.92 -12.07
CA ILE A 174 -0.31 9.80 -11.89
C ILE A 174 -0.67 8.31 -11.88
N SER A 175 -1.18 7.85 -10.75
CA SER A 175 -1.44 6.44 -10.48
C SER A 175 -2.61 5.86 -11.29
N HIS A 176 -3.69 6.64 -11.44
CA HIS A 176 -4.92 6.26 -12.13
C HIS A 176 -5.81 7.46 -12.44
N ASN A 177 -6.99 7.23 -13.01
CA ASN A 177 -7.85 8.28 -13.57
C ASN A 177 -8.93 8.84 -12.63
N HIS A 178 -8.94 8.50 -11.33
CA HIS A 178 -9.89 9.12 -10.40
C HIS A 178 -9.60 10.61 -10.20
N PRO A 179 -10.66 11.44 -10.02
CA PRO A 179 -10.51 12.91 -10.00
C PRO A 179 -9.73 13.48 -8.83
N ASP A 180 -9.52 12.72 -7.77
CA ASP A 180 -8.72 13.08 -6.60
C ASP A 180 -7.23 12.70 -6.74
N HIS A 181 -6.87 12.01 -7.83
CA HIS A 181 -5.51 11.65 -8.24
C HIS A 181 -5.15 12.34 -9.56
N LEU A 182 -5.92 12.11 -10.61
CA LEU A 182 -5.84 12.85 -11.87
C LEU A 182 -6.70 14.12 -11.75
N HIS A 183 -6.20 15.15 -11.04
CA HIS A 183 -7.00 16.33 -10.72
C HIS A 183 -6.90 17.44 -11.79
N PRO A 184 -7.97 17.68 -12.60
CA PRO A 184 -7.88 18.57 -13.75
C PRO A 184 -7.57 20.01 -13.40
N GLN A 185 -8.14 20.56 -12.32
CA GLN A 185 -7.91 21.94 -11.93
C GLN A 185 -6.48 22.18 -11.49
N THR A 186 -5.85 21.23 -10.79
CA THR A 186 -4.43 21.30 -10.44
C THR A 186 -3.57 21.23 -11.70
N LEU A 187 -3.83 20.23 -12.55
CA LEU A 187 -3.02 20.02 -13.75
C LEU A 187 -3.13 21.14 -14.79
N LYS A 188 -4.25 21.87 -14.85
CA LYS A 188 -4.40 23.04 -15.75
C LYS A 188 -3.47 24.19 -15.39
N ASN A 189 -3.06 24.32 -14.15
CA ASN A 189 -2.27 25.45 -13.64
C ASN A 189 -0.75 25.23 -13.67
N ILE A 190 -0.27 24.08 -14.14
CA ILE A 190 1.16 23.77 -14.21
C ILE A 190 1.64 23.68 -15.65
N ASP A 191 2.96 23.72 -15.84
CA ASP A 191 3.63 23.71 -17.12
C ASP A 191 3.27 22.44 -17.92
N LYS A 192 2.89 22.62 -19.20
CA LYS A 192 2.51 21.51 -20.09
C LYS A 192 3.70 20.78 -20.70
N GLU A 193 4.90 21.35 -20.59
CA GLU A 193 6.15 20.67 -20.94
C GLU A 193 6.65 19.74 -19.83
N LEU A 194 6.12 19.88 -18.61
CA LEU A 194 6.48 19.02 -17.48
C LEU A 194 6.16 17.54 -17.79
N PRO A 195 7.12 16.63 -17.66
CA PRO A 195 6.92 15.22 -17.92
C PRO A 195 5.90 14.59 -16.96
N ILE A 196 4.98 13.82 -17.52
CA ILE A 196 4.01 13.03 -16.74
C ILE A 196 4.29 11.55 -16.95
N VAL A 197 4.39 10.81 -15.87
CA VAL A 197 4.55 9.35 -15.85
C VAL A 197 3.22 8.72 -15.50
N VAL A 198 2.77 7.78 -16.30
CA VAL A 198 1.54 7.01 -16.08
C VAL A 198 1.77 5.52 -16.29
N PRO A 199 0.97 4.65 -15.65
CA PRO A 199 0.97 3.23 -15.93
C PRO A 199 0.52 2.96 -17.36
N ASN A 200 1.15 2.01 -18.04
CA ASN A 200 0.76 1.56 -19.37
C ASN A 200 -0.41 0.57 -19.27
N PHE A 201 -1.59 1.07 -18.93
CA PHE A 201 -2.82 0.28 -18.93
C PHE A 201 -3.41 0.13 -20.33
N ILE A 202 -4.19 -0.94 -20.53
CA ILE A 202 -4.80 -1.27 -21.84
C ILE A 202 -5.74 -0.15 -22.31
N SER A 203 -6.53 0.45 -21.42
CA SER A 203 -7.45 1.53 -21.79
C SER A 203 -6.74 2.83 -22.16
N ASP A 204 -5.56 3.06 -21.58
CA ASP A 204 -4.82 4.33 -21.64
C ASP A 204 -5.69 5.56 -21.29
N SER A 205 -6.71 5.37 -20.45
CA SER A 205 -7.65 6.45 -20.09
C SER A 205 -6.94 7.62 -19.42
N THR A 206 -6.00 7.33 -18.53
CA THR A 206 -5.17 8.32 -17.82
C THR A 206 -4.31 9.12 -18.80
N GLY A 207 -3.54 8.45 -19.66
CA GLY A 207 -2.65 9.11 -20.61
C GLY A 207 -3.41 9.94 -21.66
N LYS A 208 -4.52 9.44 -22.19
CA LYS A 208 -5.39 10.16 -23.11
C LYS A 208 -5.98 11.43 -22.50
N TYR A 209 -6.44 11.33 -21.26
CA TYR A 209 -7.00 12.49 -20.57
C TYR A 209 -5.93 13.56 -20.29
N ILE A 210 -4.75 13.18 -19.84
CA ILE A 210 -3.61 14.09 -19.62
C ILE A 210 -3.21 14.77 -20.94
N SER A 211 -3.16 14.03 -22.04
CA SER A 211 -2.93 14.59 -23.37
C SER A 211 -3.99 15.64 -23.74
N SER A 212 -5.26 15.39 -23.43
CA SER A 212 -6.35 16.36 -23.69
C SER A 212 -6.22 17.65 -22.87
N LEU A 213 -5.49 17.63 -21.74
CA LEU A 213 -5.16 18.82 -20.95
C LEU A 213 -3.96 19.61 -21.51
N GLY A 214 -3.37 19.16 -22.63
CA GLY A 214 -2.28 19.83 -23.33
C GLY A 214 -0.87 19.40 -22.96
N PHE A 215 -0.69 18.38 -22.11
CA PHE A 215 0.63 17.85 -21.82
C PHE A 215 1.23 17.13 -23.02
N LYS A 216 2.51 17.37 -23.29
CA LYS A 216 3.22 16.84 -24.47
C LYS A 216 4.11 15.64 -24.12
N ASN A 217 4.68 15.66 -22.93
CA ASN A 217 5.68 14.69 -22.48
C ASN A 217 5.05 13.64 -21.55
N ILE A 218 4.37 12.64 -22.13
CA ILE A 218 3.67 11.58 -21.37
C ILE A 218 4.42 10.26 -21.53
N PHE A 219 4.98 9.75 -20.45
CA PHE A 219 5.71 8.49 -20.37
C PHE A 219 4.82 7.38 -19.82
N ARG A 220 4.47 6.43 -20.69
CA ARG A 220 3.70 5.24 -20.33
C ARG A 220 4.65 4.12 -19.95
N LEU A 221 4.79 3.85 -18.66
CA LEU A 221 5.71 2.84 -18.18
C LEU A 221 4.98 1.50 -17.98
N GLU A 222 5.61 0.43 -18.45
CA GLU A 222 5.06 -0.92 -18.33
C GLU A 222 5.08 -1.40 -16.87
N LEU A 223 4.02 -2.09 -16.48
CA LEU A 223 3.82 -2.59 -15.12
C LEU A 223 4.83 -3.68 -14.77
N GLY A 224 5.40 -3.60 -13.57
CA GLY A 224 6.38 -4.59 -13.08
C GLY A 224 7.75 -4.53 -13.73
N LYS A 225 7.99 -3.55 -14.59
CA LYS A 225 9.31 -3.27 -15.15
C LYS A 225 10.02 -2.16 -14.38
N GLU A 226 11.32 -2.26 -14.29
CA GLU A 226 12.16 -1.28 -13.60
C GLU A 226 12.78 -0.31 -14.61
N TYR A 227 12.70 0.96 -14.28
CA TYR A 227 13.21 2.07 -15.07
C TYR A 227 14.15 2.93 -14.24
N LYS A 228 15.19 3.45 -14.87
CA LYS A 228 16.08 4.43 -14.28
C LYS A 228 15.80 5.80 -14.89
N LEU A 229 15.69 6.82 -14.07
CA LEU A 229 15.69 8.22 -14.54
C LEU A 229 17.11 8.60 -14.94
N ASN A 230 17.31 9.01 -16.19
CA ASN A 230 18.63 9.37 -16.72
C ASN A 230 19.32 10.46 -15.85
N ASN A 231 20.61 10.32 -15.68
CA ASN A 231 21.46 11.25 -14.90
C ASN A 231 21.05 11.34 -13.41
N SER A 232 20.36 10.34 -12.90
CA SER A 232 19.97 10.28 -11.50
C SER A 232 20.27 8.90 -10.88
N ASN A 233 20.09 8.80 -9.57
CA ASN A 233 20.11 7.55 -8.83
C ASN A 233 18.70 7.01 -8.54
N LEU A 234 17.68 7.54 -9.23
CA LEU A 234 16.30 7.08 -9.11
C LEU A 234 16.03 5.86 -10.01
N TYR A 235 15.65 4.77 -9.38
CA TYR A 235 15.06 3.58 -10.02
C TYR A 235 13.60 3.48 -9.58
N LEU A 236 12.70 3.18 -10.50
CA LEU A 236 11.28 3.06 -10.20
C LEU A 236 10.59 1.94 -10.97
N SER A 237 9.53 1.40 -10.40
CA SER A 237 8.64 0.42 -11.03
C SER A 237 7.20 0.75 -10.68
N ILE A 238 6.32 0.66 -11.68
CA ILE A 238 4.88 0.82 -11.46
C ILE A 238 4.28 -0.56 -11.21
N LEU A 239 3.55 -0.70 -10.11
CA LEU A 239 2.93 -1.95 -9.67
C LEU A 239 1.42 -1.87 -9.86
N LYS A 240 0.85 -2.84 -10.57
CA LYS A 240 -0.60 -2.92 -10.77
C LYS A 240 -1.31 -3.32 -9.48
N SER A 241 -2.51 -2.78 -9.25
CA SER A 241 -3.45 -3.30 -8.25
C SER A 241 -3.78 -4.77 -8.53
N GLY A 242 -3.96 -5.53 -7.47
CA GLY A 242 -4.27 -6.96 -7.54
C GLY A 242 -5.70 -7.29 -7.90
N ASP A 243 -6.54 -6.31 -8.04
CA ASP A 243 -7.93 -6.44 -8.48
C ASP A 243 -8.10 -6.06 -9.96
N PHE A 244 -9.36 -6.00 -10.42
CA PHE A 244 -9.69 -5.69 -11.82
C PHE A 244 -9.51 -4.22 -12.22
N ARG A 245 -9.31 -3.31 -11.24
CA ARG A 245 -9.18 -1.87 -11.49
C ARG A 245 -7.86 -1.55 -12.18
N GLU A 246 -7.89 -0.48 -12.97
CA GLU A 246 -6.68 0.12 -13.54
C GLU A 246 -6.06 1.12 -12.55
N ASP A 247 -5.75 0.63 -11.33
CA ASP A 247 -5.05 1.36 -10.29
C ASP A 247 -3.62 0.86 -10.17
N SER A 248 -2.72 1.72 -9.73
CA SER A 248 -1.31 1.39 -9.58
C SER A 248 -0.66 2.13 -8.42
N GLY A 249 0.38 1.52 -7.87
CA GLY A 249 1.31 2.15 -6.95
C GLY A 249 2.69 2.31 -7.58
N ILE A 250 3.54 3.09 -6.95
CA ILE A 250 4.93 3.29 -7.36
C ILE A 250 5.90 2.75 -6.31
N TYR A 251 6.77 1.84 -6.73
CA TYR A 251 7.91 1.36 -5.98
C TYR A 251 9.16 2.07 -6.53
N PHE A 252 9.99 2.64 -5.67
CA PHE A 252 11.18 3.33 -6.12
C PHE A 252 12.35 3.25 -5.12
N SER A 253 13.57 3.36 -5.65
CA SER A 253 14.79 3.51 -4.87
C SER A 253 15.51 4.79 -5.27
N SER A 254 15.91 5.58 -4.27
CA SER A 254 16.68 6.84 -4.42
C SER A 254 18.18 6.63 -4.23
N GLY A 255 18.63 5.38 -4.06
CA GLY A 255 20.00 5.04 -3.70
C GLY A 255 20.22 4.96 -2.19
N ASP A 256 19.56 5.80 -1.40
CA ASP A 256 19.62 5.79 0.08
C ASP A 256 18.33 5.28 0.74
N LEU A 257 17.19 5.38 0.06
CA LEU A 257 15.90 4.89 0.50
C LEU A 257 15.21 4.06 -0.59
N THR A 258 14.46 3.06 -0.13
CA THR A 258 13.52 2.30 -0.95
C THR A 258 12.11 2.54 -0.44
N CYS A 259 11.21 2.92 -1.31
CA CYS A 259 9.86 3.34 -0.96
C CYS A 259 8.81 2.61 -1.78
N LEU A 260 7.64 2.38 -1.17
CA LEU A 260 6.43 1.98 -1.84
C LEU A 260 5.31 2.96 -1.47
N PHE A 261 4.74 3.61 -2.48
CA PHE A 261 3.50 4.38 -2.36
C PHE A 261 2.44 3.62 -3.13
N ASP A 262 1.54 2.93 -2.43
CA ASP A 262 0.52 2.09 -3.06
C ASP A 262 -0.74 2.86 -3.46
N VAL A 263 -0.88 4.09 -2.96
CA VAL A 263 -2.00 4.98 -3.27
C VAL A 263 -3.32 4.28 -2.92
N ASP A 264 -4.18 4.02 -3.91
CA ASP A 264 -5.44 3.30 -3.75
C ASP A 264 -5.35 1.82 -4.18
N SER A 265 -4.14 1.39 -4.52
CA SER A 265 -3.91 0.05 -5.05
C SER A 265 -3.87 -1.01 -3.97
N ASN A 266 -4.43 -2.16 -4.26
CA ASN A 266 -4.25 -3.37 -3.49
C ASN A 266 -3.12 -4.20 -4.08
N ILE A 267 -1.87 -3.83 -3.79
CA ILE A 267 -0.68 -4.48 -4.36
C ILE A 267 -0.57 -5.92 -3.88
N ILE A 268 -0.71 -6.88 -4.80
CA ILE A 268 -0.46 -8.29 -4.50
C ILE A 268 1.05 -8.50 -4.35
N ASN A 269 1.43 -9.42 -3.46
CA ASN A 269 2.84 -9.78 -3.25
C ASN A 269 3.73 -8.62 -2.79
N PHE A 270 3.18 -7.58 -2.16
CA PHE A 270 3.99 -6.51 -1.58
C PHE A 270 5.08 -7.05 -0.63
N ASN A 271 4.83 -8.21 0.00
CA ASN A 271 5.78 -8.91 0.87
C ASN A 271 6.95 -9.56 0.12
N LYS A 272 6.89 -9.63 -1.20
CA LYS A 272 7.98 -10.12 -2.06
C LYS A 272 8.80 -8.98 -2.66
N LEU A 273 8.41 -7.74 -2.45
CA LEU A 273 9.19 -6.59 -2.91
C LEU A 273 10.54 -6.57 -2.19
N PRO A 274 11.60 -6.09 -2.85
CA PRO A 274 12.86 -5.81 -2.17
C PRO A 274 12.62 -4.88 -0.97
N ASN A 275 13.52 -4.89 0.00
CA ASN A 275 13.38 -4.13 1.25
C ASN A 275 12.78 -2.74 1.04
N VAL A 276 11.66 -2.45 1.71
CA VAL A 276 10.99 -1.15 1.71
C VAL A 276 11.31 -0.44 3.01
N ASP A 277 12.00 0.69 2.94
CA ASP A 277 12.30 1.54 4.10
C ASP A 277 11.08 2.37 4.50
N ILE A 278 10.28 2.84 3.50
CA ILE A 278 9.10 3.67 3.72
C ILE A 278 7.92 3.10 2.90
N TYR A 279 6.81 2.87 3.59
CA TYR A 279 5.55 2.48 2.99
C TYR A 279 4.49 3.55 3.24
N ALA A 280 3.99 4.16 2.18
CA ALA A 280 2.87 5.10 2.22
C ALA A 280 1.64 4.46 1.58
N SER A 281 0.56 4.36 2.36
CA SER A 281 -0.68 3.71 1.97
C SER A 281 -1.89 4.55 2.36
N SER A 282 -2.99 4.37 1.65
CA SER A 282 -4.29 4.88 2.04
C SER A 282 -4.81 4.12 3.27
N PHE A 283 -5.17 4.86 4.32
CA PHE A 283 -5.83 4.34 5.51
C PHE A 283 -7.32 4.71 5.57
N ALA A 284 -7.89 5.16 4.46
CA ALA A 284 -9.31 5.37 4.37
C ALA A 284 -10.01 4.03 4.62
N GLY A 285 -10.71 3.91 5.73
CA GLY A 285 -11.52 2.74 6.01
C GLY A 285 -12.56 2.59 4.90
N GLY A 286 -12.74 1.39 4.38
CA GLY A 286 -13.67 1.09 3.29
C GLY A 286 -15.16 1.37 3.59
N ALA A 287 -15.43 2.07 4.68
CA ALA A 287 -16.74 2.56 5.07
C ALA A 287 -16.95 4.06 4.80
N SER A 288 -16.00 4.74 4.19
CA SER A 288 -16.28 6.08 3.68
C SER A 288 -17.37 5.93 2.63
N GLY A 289 -18.58 6.43 2.93
CA GLY A 289 -19.63 6.52 1.94
C GLY A 289 -19.10 7.18 0.68
N TYR A 290 -19.73 6.91 -0.43
CA TYR A 290 -19.44 7.59 -1.68
C TYR A 290 -19.40 9.11 -1.46
N PRO A 291 -18.59 9.84 -2.24
CA PRO A 291 -18.60 11.29 -2.24
C PRO A 291 -20.05 11.81 -2.33
N LEU A 292 -20.35 12.84 -1.59
CA LEU A 292 -21.67 13.47 -1.63
C LEU A 292 -21.85 14.21 -2.97
N MET A 293 -22.14 13.46 -4.02
CA MET A 293 -22.29 13.98 -5.39
C MET A 293 -23.71 14.48 -5.70
N PHE A 294 -24.65 14.32 -4.79
CA PHE A 294 -26.04 14.67 -5.02
C PHE A 294 -26.29 16.17 -4.93
N ASP A 295 -27.13 16.69 -5.83
CA ASP A 295 -27.44 18.12 -5.91
C ASP A 295 -28.27 18.65 -4.71
N ASN A 296 -28.89 17.75 -3.95
CA ASN A 296 -29.66 18.10 -2.76
C ASN A 296 -28.80 18.52 -1.55
N TYR A 297 -27.49 18.42 -1.65
CA TYR A 297 -26.57 18.93 -0.64
C TYR A 297 -25.91 20.22 -1.08
N THR A 298 -25.92 21.22 -0.19
CA THR A 298 -25.17 22.46 -0.41
C THR A 298 -23.67 22.24 -0.36
N ILE A 299 -22.88 23.16 -0.92
CA ILE A 299 -21.42 23.10 -0.86
C ILE A 299 -20.92 23.05 0.59
N GLU A 300 -21.56 23.77 1.50
CA GLU A 300 -21.17 23.81 2.92
C GLU A 300 -21.45 22.46 3.61
N GLU A 301 -22.53 21.78 3.26
CA GLU A 301 -22.80 20.42 3.75
C GLU A 301 -21.83 19.40 3.19
N LYS A 302 -21.42 19.54 1.92
CA LYS A 302 -20.41 18.66 1.29
C LYS A 302 -19.01 18.84 1.84
N LYS A 303 -18.68 19.96 2.49
CA LYS A 303 -17.39 20.26 3.11
C LYS A 303 -17.25 19.76 4.54
N LYS A 304 -18.33 19.40 5.20
CA LYS A 304 -18.35 18.86 6.57
C LYS A 304 -17.97 17.39 6.61
#